data_6981427733f441fd146e0e9d15c89181
#
_entry.id   6981427733f441fd146e0e9d15c89181
#
_cell.length_a   1.000
_cell.length_b   1.000
_cell.length_c   1.000
_cell.angle_alpha   90.00
_cell.angle_beta   90.00
_cell.angle_gamma   90.00
#
_symmetry.space_group_name_H-M   'P 1'
#
loop_
_entity.id
_entity.type
_entity.pdbx_description
1 polymer ?
#
loop_
_entity_poly.entity_id
_entity_poly.type
_entity_poly.pdbx_seq_one_letter_code
_entity_poly.pdbx_strand_id
1 'polypeptide(L)'
;MNIPVMPKSIISIINYQSDAIVSKQLLKKNNGTITLHAFDKDESLNDSTSPYDILIHVLEGTIDLKVNGTSNLIKTTEYFSLPAKIPYSIEAKEKTKVLLTVIK
;
A
#
# COMPACT_ATOMS: atom_id res chain seq x y z
N MET A 1 -4.62 -27.83 -17.10
CA MET A 1 -4.72 -27.02 -15.87
C MET A 1 -5.64 -25.84 -16.13
N ASN A 2 -6.65 -25.70 -15.30
CA ASN A 2 -7.60 -24.60 -15.42
C ASN A 2 -7.10 -23.42 -14.58
N ILE A 3 -6.71 -22.36 -15.26
CA ILE A 3 -6.32 -21.12 -14.59
C ILE A 3 -7.54 -20.19 -14.64
N PRO A 4 -8.05 -19.75 -13.49
CA PRO A 4 -9.14 -18.78 -13.53
C PRO A 4 -8.61 -17.48 -14.13
N VAL A 5 -9.19 -17.09 -15.24
CA VAL A 5 -8.76 -15.90 -15.99
C VAL A 5 -9.81 -14.80 -15.93
N MET A 6 -10.61 -14.81 -14.88
CA MET A 6 -11.62 -13.78 -14.71
C MET A 6 -10.98 -12.52 -14.13
N PRO A 7 -11.02 -11.41 -14.87
CA PRO A 7 -10.48 -10.15 -14.33
C PRO A 7 -11.34 -9.65 -13.18
N LYS A 8 -10.70 -8.97 -12.23
CA LYS A 8 -11.37 -8.37 -11.09
C LYS A 8 -10.94 -6.91 -10.97
N SER A 9 -11.85 -6.07 -10.50
CA SER A 9 -11.52 -4.68 -10.20
C SER A 9 -10.71 -4.65 -8.90
N ILE A 10 -9.49 -4.14 -8.96
CA ILE A 10 -8.59 -4.11 -7.81
C ILE A 10 -9.14 -3.27 -6.66
N ILE A 11 -9.89 -2.21 -6.95
CA ILE A 11 -10.48 -1.37 -5.90
C ILE A 11 -11.74 -1.99 -5.29
N SER A 12 -12.34 -2.99 -5.94
CA SER A 12 -13.57 -3.63 -5.48
C SER A 12 -13.34 -4.88 -4.63
N ILE A 13 -12.12 -5.40 -4.60
CA ILE A 13 -11.83 -6.66 -3.88
C ILE A 13 -11.48 -6.45 -2.42
N ILE A 14 -11.44 -5.22 -1.95
CA ILE A 14 -11.15 -4.89 -0.56
C ILE A 14 -12.10 -3.77 -0.12
N ASN A 15 -12.57 -3.85 1.12
CA ASN A 15 -13.48 -2.86 1.69
C ASN A 15 -12.82 -2.17 2.88
N TYR A 16 -13.21 -0.91 3.11
CA TYR A 16 -12.82 -0.19 4.32
C TYR A 16 -13.52 -0.79 5.53
N GLN A 17 -12.81 -0.81 6.64
CA GLN A 17 -13.36 -1.18 7.93
C GLN A 17 -13.10 -0.05 8.90
N SER A 18 -14.13 0.31 9.69
CA SER A 18 -14.05 1.44 10.61
C SER A 18 -12.88 1.31 11.57
N ASP A 19 -12.10 2.37 11.68
CA ASP A 19 -10.94 2.49 12.57
C ASP A 19 -9.89 1.39 12.35
N ALA A 20 -9.71 0.96 11.10
CA ALA A 20 -8.82 -0.15 10.81
C ALA A 20 -8.08 0.01 9.49
N ILE A 21 -7.02 -0.77 9.36
CA ILE A 21 -6.31 -1.02 8.10
C ILE A 21 -6.59 -2.48 7.74
N VAL A 22 -7.24 -2.69 6.60
CA VAL A 22 -7.53 -4.02 6.07
C VAL A 22 -6.47 -4.37 5.03
N SER A 23 -5.95 -5.58 5.07
CA SER A 23 -4.91 -6.02 4.12
C SER A 23 -5.33 -7.28 3.39
N LYS A 24 -4.99 -7.34 2.11
CA LYS A 24 -5.21 -8.53 1.29
C LYS A 24 -3.98 -8.78 0.43
N GLN A 25 -3.36 -9.95 0.60
CA GLN A 25 -2.21 -10.34 -0.19
C GLN A 25 -2.69 -10.85 -1.55
N LEU A 26 -2.23 -10.23 -2.63
CA LEU A 26 -2.63 -10.59 -4.00
C LEU A 26 -1.67 -11.59 -4.62
N LEU A 27 -0.38 -11.47 -4.32
CA LEU A 27 0.65 -12.34 -4.88
C LEU A 27 1.79 -12.45 -3.88
N LYS A 28 2.29 -13.68 -3.70
CA LYS A 28 3.45 -13.94 -2.84
C LYS A 28 4.39 -14.91 -3.53
N LYS A 29 5.64 -14.49 -3.67
CA LYS A 29 6.73 -15.29 -4.22
C LYS A 29 7.96 -15.12 -3.33
N ASN A 30 8.97 -15.96 -3.52
CA ASN A 30 10.22 -15.86 -2.75
C ASN A 30 10.92 -14.51 -2.96
N ASN A 31 10.77 -13.92 -4.12
CA ASN A 31 11.44 -12.69 -4.51
C ASN A 31 10.54 -11.45 -4.50
N GLY A 32 9.32 -11.56 -3.98
CA GLY A 32 8.45 -10.39 -3.88
C GLY A 32 7.05 -10.69 -3.43
N THR A 33 6.35 -9.64 -2.98
CA THR A 33 4.94 -9.71 -2.59
C THR A 33 4.19 -8.51 -3.13
N ILE A 34 2.91 -8.71 -3.42
CA ILE A 34 2.00 -7.62 -3.76
C ILE A 34 0.84 -7.69 -2.79
N THR A 35 0.64 -6.62 -2.01
CA THR A 35 -0.38 -6.56 -0.98
C THR A 35 -1.22 -5.29 -1.16
N LEU A 36 -2.51 -5.46 -1.07
CA LEU A 36 -3.47 -4.36 -1.14
C LEU A 36 -3.90 -4.01 0.28
N HIS A 37 -3.92 -2.71 0.59
CA HIS A 37 -4.34 -2.20 1.89
C HIS A 37 -5.48 -1.20 1.73
N ALA A 38 -6.48 -1.29 2.60
CA ALA A 38 -7.54 -0.30 2.71
C ALA A 38 -7.41 0.37 4.08
N PHE A 39 -7.07 1.67 4.07
CA PHE A 39 -6.91 2.48 5.27
C PHE A 39 -8.18 3.26 5.51
N ASP A 40 -8.78 3.15 6.69
CA ASP A 40 -9.79 4.13 7.09
C ASP A 40 -9.12 5.50 7.29
N LYS A 41 -9.90 6.56 7.24
CA LYS A 41 -9.40 7.91 7.43
C LYS A 41 -8.65 8.02 8.75
N ASP A 42 -7.50 8.69 8.74
CA ASP A 42 -6.63 8.93 9.89
C ASP A 42 -5.89 7.70 10.43
N GLU A 43 -6.11 6.53 9.85
CA GLU A 43 -5.32 5.35 10.21
C GLU A 43 -3.91 5.48 9.65
N SER A 44 -2.94 4.97 10.40
CA SER A 44 -1.54 5.10 10.01
C SER A 44 -0.74 3.85 10.31
N LEU A 45 0.27 3.63 9.49
CA LEU A 45 1.32 2.65 9.68
C LEU A 45 2.59 3.41 10.01
N ASN A 46 3.01 3.38 11.28
CA ASN A 46 4.11 4.21 11.77
C ASN A 46 5.40 3.44 11.94
N ASP A 47 6.52 4.16 11.84
CA ASP A 47 7.85 3.67 12.18
C ASP A 47 8.20 2.34 11.51
N SER A 48 7.93 2.27 10.22
CA SER A 48 8.20 1.07 9.44
C SER A 48 9.54 1.16 8.74
N THR A 49 10.16 0.01 8.53
CA THR A 49 11.38 -0.13 7.74
C THR A 49 11.33 -1.47 7.03
N SER A 50 11.65 -1.49 5.75
CA SER A 50 11.72 -2.74 4.98
C SER A 50 13.17 -3.01 4.59
N PRO A 51 13.64 -4.28 4.69
CA PRO A 51 14.96 -4.63 4.16
C PRO A 51 14.99 -4.66 2.62
N TYR A 52 13.85 -4.44 1.97
CA TYR A 52 13.69 -4.53 0.52
C TYR A 52 13.09 -3.26 -0.05
N ASP A 53 13.25 -3.07 -1.36
CA ASP A 53 12.62 -1.96 -2.07
C ASP A 53 11.11 -2.13 -2.10
N ILE A 54 10.38 -1.03 -1.95
CA ILE A 54 8.91 -1.03 -1.96
C ILE A 54 8.42 -0.01 -3.00
N LEU A 55 7.45 -0.43 -3.81
CA LEU A 55 6.67 0.48 -4.62
C LEU A 55 5.34 0.72 -3.90
N ILE A 56 5.04 1.98 -3.60
CA ILE A 56 3.81 2.39 -2.93
C ILE A 56 2.94 3.09 -3.98
N HIS A 57 1.78 2.53 -4.29
CA HIS A 57 0.90 3.03 -5.34
C HIS A 57 -0.49 3.30 -4.75
N VAL A 58 -0.94 4.54 -4.80
CA VAL A 58 -2.27 4.93 -4.32
C VAL A 58 -3.28 4.68 -5.42
N LEU A 59 -4.24 3.80 -5.15
CA LEU A 59 -5.29 3.45 -6.10
C LEU A 59 -6.51 4.35 -5.94
N GLU A 60 -6.78 4.78 -4.70
CA GLU A 60 -7.94 5.59 -4.36
C GLU A 60 -7.61 6.34 -3.07
N GLY A 61 -7.85 7.64 -3.04
CA GLY A 61 -7.64 8.47 -1.85
C GLY A 61 -6.29 9.20 -1.85
N THR A 62 -5.82 9.54 -0.65
CA THR A 62 -4.59 10.31 -0.45
C THR A 62 -3.90 9.85 0.82
N ILE A 63 -2.58 9.66 0.74
CA ILE A 63 -1.75 9.39 1.91
C ILE A 63 -0.69 10.47 2.08
N ASP A 64 -0.24 10.62 3.33
CA ASP A 64 0.99 11.32 3.65
C ASP A 64 2.06 10.26 3.93
N LEU A 65 3.04 10.17 3.06
CA LEU A 65 4.18 9.27 3.24
C LEU A 65 5.34 10.08 3.81
N LYS A 66 5.70 9.81 5.05
CA LYS A 66 6.86 10.44 5.67
C LYS A 66 8.08 9.54 5.45
N VAL A 67 9.08 10.09 4.79
CA VAL A 67 10.34 9.40 4.49
C VAL A 67 11.46 10.20 5.14
N ASN A 68 12.14 9.61 6.10
CA ASN A 68 13.15 10.31 6.91
C ASN A 68 12.62 11.63 7.49
N GLY A 69 11.36 11.63 7.93
CA GLY A 69 10.73 12.81 8.51
C GLY A 69 10.18 13.82 7.50
N THR A 70 10.41 13.61 6.21
CA THR A 70 9.89 14.49 5.17
C THR A 70 8.54 14.00 4.66
N SER A 71 7.55 14.89 4.66
CA SER A 71 6.18 14.59 4.25
C SER A 71 6.05 14.61 2.73
N ASN A 72 5.43 13.57 2.17
CA ASN A 72 5.15 13.46 0.74
C ASN A 72 3.69 13.07 0.57
N LEU A 73 2.87 13.96 0.02
CA LEU A 73 1.48 13.63 -0.29
C LEU A 73 1.42 12.85 -1.59
N ILE A 74 0.77 11.69 -1.55
CA ILE A 74 0.60 10.82 -2.70
C ILE A 74 -0.89 10.65 -2.93
N LYS A 75 -1.36 11.04 -4.10
CA LYS A 75 -2.78 11.05 -4.47
C LYS A 75 -3.13 9.89 -5.40
N THR A 76 -4.41 9.70 -5.62
CA THR A 76 -4.93 8.66 -6.52
C THR A 76 -4.12 8.61 -7.82
N THR A 77 -3.72 7.40 -8.20
CA THR A 77 -2.90 7.02 -9.35
C THR A 77 -1.41 7.36 -9.24
N GLU A 78 -1.01 8.10 -8.23
CA GLU A 78 0.42 8.40 -8.02
C GLU A 78 1.11 7.27 -7.27
N TYR A 79 2.42 7.18 -7.44
CA TYR A 79 3.23 6.18 -6.75
C TYR A 79 4.52 6.79 -6.21
N PHE A 80 5.13 6.08 -5.27
CA PHE A 80 6.43 6.43 -4.69
C PHE A 80 7.28 5.16 -4.62
N SER A 81 8.51 5.24 -5.13
CA SER A 81 9.47 4.14 -5.04
C SER A 81 10.38 4.38 -3.84
N LEU A 82 10.26 3.52 -2.83
CA LEU A 82 10.98 3.65 -1.57
C LEU A 82 12.12 2.64 -1.53
N PRO A 83 13.40 3.10 -1.47
CA PRO A 83 14.54 2.18 -1.36
C PRO A 83 14.52 1.39 -0.06
N ALA A 84 15.18 0.25 -0.07
CA ALA A 84 15.36 -0.60 1.10
C ALA A 84 16.00 0.18 2.27
N LYS A 85 15.62 -0.18 3.49
CA LYS A 85 16.22 0.29 4.74
C LYS A 85 15.96 1.77 5.05
N ILE A 86 15.06 2.42 4.35
CA ILE A 86 14.69 3.80 4.63
C ILE A 86 13.47 3.81 5.56
N PRO A 87 13.55 4.47 6.73
CA PRO A 87 12.41 4.58 7.63
C PRO A 87 11.27 5.38 7.00
N TYR A 88 10.04 4.90 7.19
CA TYR A 88 8.86 5.56 6.63
C TYR A 88 7.64 5.37 7.51
N SER A 89 6.65 6.25 7.31
CA SER A 89 5.32 6.16 7.91
C SER A 89 4.28 6.54 6.87
N ILE A 90 3.14 5.87 6.91
CA ILE A 90 2.01 6.13 6.01
C ILE A 90 0.82 6.56 6.85
N GLU A 91 0.25 7.73 6.56
CA GLU A 91 -0.99 8.18 7.19
C GLU A 91 -2.04 8.44 6.12
N ALA A 92 -3.22 7.85 6.29
CA ALA A 92 -4.32 8.08 5.36
C ALA A 92 -5.02 9.40 5.70
N LYS A 93 -5.02 10.33 4.75
CA LYS A 93 -5.68 11.63 4.90
C LYS A 93 -7.18 11.54 4.68
N GLU A 94 -7.60 10.49 4.02
CA GLU A 94 -8.98 10.12 3.75
C GLU A 94 -9.01 8.60 3.59
N LYS A 95 -10.18 8.01 3.41
CA LYS A 95 -10.25 6.58 3.10
C LYS A 95 -9.43 6.30 1.85
N THR A 96 -8.44 5.39 1.96
CA THR A 96 -7.43 5.22 0.91
C THR A 96 -7.14 3.74 0.68
N LYS A 97 -7.05 3.35 -0.59
CA LYS A 97 -6.58 2.03 -0.99
C LYS A 97 -5.21 2.16 -1.61
N VAL A 98 -4.27 1.37 -1.09
CA VAL A 98 -2.86 1.44 -1.45
C VAL A 98 -2.37 0.05 -1.84
N LEU A 99 -1.63 -0.02 -2.95
CA LEU A 99 -0.96 -1.24 -3.38
C LEU A 99 0.51 -1.14 -3.00
N LEU A 100 0.99 -2.12 -2.23
CA LEU A 100 2.40 -2.22 -1.86
C LEU A 100 3.02 -3.40 -2.59
N THR A 101 4.05 -3.12 -3.39
CA THR A 101 4.84 -4.15 -4.07
C THR A 101 6.23 -4.17 -3.45
N VAL A 102 6.61 -5.32 -2.89
CA VAL A 102 7.92 -5.52 -2.26
C VAL A 102 8.77 -6.38 -3.19
N ILE A 103 9.95 -5.89 -3.55
CA ILE A 103 10.89 -6.60 -4.40
C ILE A 103 12.09 -7.03 -3.53
N LYS A 104 12.24 -8.33 -3.40
CA LYS A 104 13.31 -8.94 -2.60
C LYS A 104 14.52 -9.29 -3.42
#